data_00112ac27ca18b96c7fb4e4d2673991f
#
_entry.id   00112ac27ca18b96c7fb4e4d2673991f
#
_cell.length_a   1.000
_cell.length_b   1.000
_cell.length_c   1.000
_cell.angle_alpha   90.00
_cell.angle_beta   90.00
_cell.angle_gamma   90.00
#
_symmetry.space_group_name_H-M   'P 1'
#
loop_
_entity.id
_entity.type
_entity.pdbx_description
1 polymer ?
#
loop_
_entity_poly.entity_id
_entity_poly.type
_entity_poly.pdbx_seq_one_letter_code
_entity_poly.pdbx_strand_id
1 'polypeptide(L)'
;MRRLSRLAGLLAALMLLAGCQREPTLWQQESYVFGTRVQITTADVPENVARPAVAAALADLDRWHVRLHAWRDDSELTRINRALAAGQPVDTDGEVLGLLRQAQDMSARAEGLFNPAIGQLVALWGFHADSFAPVRPEPGALARLLASAPSMADVQFDGLRVSSRNRAVSFDLGGMAKGWALDRVADRLRQAGVKSALINIGGNILALGSKGDTPWKVGLQAPRDNQAMAVIVLHDGEALGTSGDYQRYFELDGVRYCHLIDPRNGSAACQRQAATVLVEPGPDAGLRSDVASKPLFFAPRADIARLAGRFAIRDVLLVEADGHTWLSPAMQPRVQWLQRPQQVDVLTGFAEAPT
;
A
#
# COMPACT_ATOMS: atom_id res chain seq x y z
N MET A 1 51.74 -24.93 32.41
CA MET A 1 51.90 -23.64 31.66
C MET A 1 51.44 -23.75 30.19
N ARG A 2 51.80 -24.78 29.40
CA ARG A 2 51.45 -24.88 27.95
C ARG A 2 49.91 -25.04 27.65
N ARG A 3 49.06 -25.49 28.59
CA ARG A 3 47.61 -25.61 28.39
C ARG A 3 46.84 -24.29 28.62
N LEU A 4 47.30 -23.45 29.55
CA LEU A 4 46.73 -22.12 29.80
C LEU A 4 47.01 -21.14 28.66
N SER A 5 48.19 -21.21 28.03
CA SER A 5 48.52 -20.36 26.89
C SER A 5 47.72 -20.72 25.61
N ARG A 6 47.32 -22.00 25.44
CA ARG A 6 46.44 -22.43 24.34
C ARG A 6 45.01 -22.00 24.55
N LEU A 7 44.50 -22.04 25.81
CA LEU A 7 43.15 -21.52 26.13
C LEU A 7 43.07 -20.01 25.97
N ALA A 8 44.10 -19.28 26.40
CA ALA A 8 44.16 -17.82 26.21
C ALA A 8 44.21 -17.42 24.73
N GLY A 9 44.97 -18.18 23.91
CA GLY A 9 44.98 -17.97 22.46
C GLY A 9 43.65 -18.29 21.78
N LEU A 10 42.95 -19.33 22.24
CA LEU A 10 41.57 -19.65 21.72
C LEU A 10 40.54 -18.61 22.12
N LEU A 11 40.60 -18.10 23.35
CA LEU A 11 39.72 -17.01 23.81
C LEU A 11 40.01 -15.70 23.06
N ALA A 12 41.25 -15.35 22.81
CA ALA A 12 41.65 -14.19 22.03
C ALA A 12 41.21 -14.33 20.57
N ALA A 13 41.32 -15.51 19.97
CA ALA A 13 40.82 -15.80 18.62
C ALA A 13 39.28 -15.75 18.54
N LEU A 14 38.55 -16.22 19.60
CA LEU A 14 37.07 -16.10 19.70
C LEU A 14 36.65 -14.63 19.88
N MET A 15 37.40 -13.82 20.61
CA MET A 15 37.10 -12.38 20.74
C MET A 15 37.38 -11.58 19.46
N LEU A 16 38.30 -12.03 18.62
CA LEU A 16 38.55 -11.44 17.30
C LEU A 16 37.51 -11.86 16.26
N LEU A 17 36.77 -12.96 16.49
CA LEU A 17 35.66 -13.41 15.68
C LEU A 17 34.31 -12.78 16.12
N ALA A 18 34.25 -12.12 17.28
CA ALA A 18 33.16 -11.15 17.61
C ALA A 18 33.42 -9.88 16.76
N GLY A 19 33.35 -10.04 15.44
CA GLY A 19 33.48 -8.97 14.49
C GLY A 19 32.55 -7.86 14.89
N CYS A 20 33.07 -6.65 15.05
CA CYS A 20 32.29 -5.43 15.15
C CYS A 20 31.29 -5.45 14.01
N GLN A 21 30.01 -5.79 14.30
CA GLN A 21 28.92 -5.52 13.36
C GLN A 21 28.92 -4.00 13.19
N ARG A 22 29.49 -3.56 12.08
CA ARG A 22 29.50 -2.14 11.73
C ARG A 22 28.03 -1.73 11.56
N GLU A 23 27.59 -0.82 12.40
CA GLU A 23 26.26 -0.22 12.19
C GLU A 23 26.22 0.45 10.82
N PRO A 24 25.21 0.15 10.00
CA PRO A 24 25.10 0.74 8.67
C PRO A 24 24.91 2.25 8.78
N THR A 25 25.58 2.98 7.91
CA THR A 25 25.39 4.42 7.79
C THR A 25 24.05 4.68 7.13
N LEU A 26 23.12 5.31 7.87
CA LEU A 26 21.81 5.66 7.37
C LEU A 26 21.77 7.10 6.91
N TRP A 27 21.14 7.34 5.77
CA TRP A 27 20.76 8.66 5.31
C TRP A 27 19.26 8.65 4.97
N GLN A 28 18.53 9.68 5.40
CA GLN A 28 17.08 9.72 5.29
C GLN A 28 16.62 11.08 4.80
N GLN A 29 15.61 11.08 3.95
CA GLN A 29 14.86 12.27 3.56
C GLN A 29 13.37 12.04 3.65
N GLU A 30 12.66 13.09 4.04
CA GLU A 30 11.20 13.10 4.16
C GLU A 30 10.59 14.16 3.24
N SER A 31 9.35 13.91 2.82
CA SER A 31 8.49 14.84 2.08
C SER A 31 7.03 14.56 2.41
N TYR A 32 6.13 15.41 1.93
CA TYR A 32 4.69 15.22 2.07
C TYR A 32 4.05 15.24 0.67
N VAL A 33 3.62 14.07 0.17
CA VAL A 33 3.07 13.87 -1.16
C VAL A 33 1.89 12.89 -1.08
N PHE A 34 0.93 12.94 -1.99
CA PHE A 34 -0.29 12.11 -1.97
C PHE A 34 -1.10 12.23 -0.67
N GLY A 35 -1.08 13.40 -0.03
CA GLY A 35 -1.78 13.63 1.24
C GLY A 35 -1.17 12.87 2.42
N THR A 36 0.10 12.45 2.34
CA THR A 36 0.75 11.64 3.37
C THR A 36 2.25 11.91 3.47
N ARG A 37 2.86 11.48 4.60
CA ARG A 37 4.32 11.50 4.78
C ARG A 37 4.96 10.46 3.88
N VAL A 38 5.99 10.87 3.15
CA VAL A 38 6.90 10.04 2.39
C VAL A 38 8.25 10.04 3.09
N GLN A 39 8.84 8.87 3.29
CA GLN A 39 10.13 8.70 3.91
C GLN A 39 10.97 7.71 3.09
N ILE A 40 12.17 8.13 2.70
CA ILE A 40 13.13 7.26 2.00
C ILE A 40 14.40 7.23 2.84
N THR A 41 14.76 6.04 3.31
CA THR A 41 15.97 5.78 4.10
C THR A 41 16.90 4.90 3.28
N THR A 42 18.15 5.32 3.08
CA THR A 42 19.19 4.49 2.44
C THR A 42 20.18 3.98 3.50
N ALA A 43 20.78 2.81 3.26
CA ALA A 43 21.78 2.23 4.14
C ALA A 43 23.07 1.93 3.36
N ASP A 44 24.21 2.37 3.91
CA ASP A 44 25.55 2.19 3.32
C ASP A 44 25.70 2.69 1.86
N VAL A 45 24.90 3.70 1.52
CA VAL A 45 25.00 4.41 0.24
C VAL A 45 25.70 5.74 0.45
N PRO A 46 26.77 6.05 -0.30
CA PRO A 46 27.44 7.34 -0.19
C PRO A 46 26.46 8.51 -0.40
N GLU A 47 26.55 9.56 0.42
CA GLU A 47 25.61 10.67 0.40
C GLU A 47 25.55 11.38 -0.97
N ASN A 48 26.69 11.47 -1.66
CA ASN A 48 26.77 12.04 -3.01
C ASN A 48 26.02 11.21 -4.07
N VAL A 49 25.67 9.94 -3.78
CA VAL A 49 24.78 9.10 -4.60
C VAL A 49 23.35 9.14 -4.06
N ALA A 50 23.17 8.96 -2.74
CA ALA A 50 21.86 8.90 -2.11
C ALA A 50 21.08 10.20 -2.29
N ARG A 51 21.67 11.36 -1.99
CA ARG A 51 21.01 12.66 -2.03
C ARG A 51 20.41 12.99 -3.41
N PRO A 52 21.13 12.99 -4.53
CA PRO A 52 20.54 13.28 -5.84
C PRO A 52 19.53 12.21 -6.29
N ALA A 53 19.74 10.94 -5.97
CA ALA A 53 18.81 9.87 -6.34
C ALA A 53 17.46 10.02 -5.64
N VAL A 54 17.47 10.27 -4.33
CA VAL A 54 16.25 10.48 -3.54
C VAL A 54 15.58 11.79 -3.92
N ALA A 55 16.33 12.88 -4.15
CA ALA A 55 15.76 14.14 -4.61
C ALA A 55 15.02 13.98 -5.95
N ALA A 56 15.60 13.23 -6.90
CA ALA A 56 14.94 12.92 -8.16
C ALA A 56 13.67 12.06 -7.97
N ALA A 57 13.69 11.08 -7.09
CA ALA A 57 12.51 10.27 -6.75
C ALA A 57 11.39 11.10 -6.12
N LEU A 58 11.72 12.03 -5.22
CA LEU A 58 10.73 12.94 -4.62
C LEU A 58 10.14 13.91 -5.65
N ALA A 59 10.96 14.43 -6.58
CA ALA A 59 10.46 15.26 -7.68
C ALA A 59 9.51 14.48 -8.63
N ASP A 60 9.77 13.19 -8.87
CA ASP A 60 8.84 12.33 -9.61
C ASP A 60 7.52 12.15 -8.85
N LEU A 61 7.56 11.95 -7.53
CA LEU A 61 6.35 11.84 -6.68
C LEU A 61 5.51 13.12 -6.73
N ASP A 62 6.13 14.30 -6.65
CA ASP A 62 5.44 15.58 -6.74
C ASP A 62 4.76 15.73 -8.13
N ARG A 63 5.45 15.35 -9.20
CA ARG A 63 4.89 15.38 -10.56
C ARG A 63 3.68 14.46 -10.70
N TRP A 64 3.77 13.22 -10.18
CA TRP A 64 2.66 12.28 -10.21
C TRP A 64 1.50 12.72 -9.31
N HIS A 65 1.79 13.33 -8.16
CA HIS A 65 0.75 13.88 -7.29
C HIS A 65 -0.11 14.91 -8.02
N VAL A 66 0.51 15.85 -8.72
CA VAL A 66 -0.21 16.87 -9.51
C VAL A 66 -1.03 16.22 -10.63
N ARG A 67 -0.43 15.32 -11.40
CA ARG A 67 -1.06 14.69 -12.57
C ARG A 67 -2.21 13.76 -12.24
N LEU A 68 -2.06 12.97 -11.16
CA LEU A 68 -2.99 11.91 -10.76
C LEU A 68 -4.02 12.35 -9.72
N HIS A 69 -4.03 13.61 -9.34
CA HIS A 69 -4.99 14.14 -8.37
C HIS A 69 -6.39 14.22 -8.98
N ALA A 70 -7.36 13.47 -8.44
CA ALA A 70 -8.70 13.38 -9.01
C ALA A 70 -9.55 14.67 -8.87
N TRP A 71 -9.11 15.63 -8.04
CA TRP A 71 -9.92 16.75 -7.56
C TRP A 71 -9.28 18.13 -7.82
N ARG A 72 -8.11 18.19 -8.43
CA ARG A 72 -7.48 19.44 -8.86
C ARG A 72 -7.92 19.77 -10.28
N ASP A 73 -8.28 21.02 -10.53
CA ASP A 73 -8.76 21.47 -11.85
C ASP A 73 -7.72 21.34 -12.96
N ASP A 74 -6.45 21.49 -12.61
CA ASP A 74 -5.29 21.46 -13.52
C ASP A 74 -4.69 20.05 -13.71
N SER A 75 -5.28 19.00 -13.08
CA SER A 75 -4.76 17.65 -13.19
C SER A 75 -5.21 16.93 -14.45
N GLU A 76 -4.36 16.02 -14.93
CA GLU A 76 -4.68 15.17 -16.08
C GLU A 76 -5.85 14.23 -15.78
N LEU A 77 -5.87 13.64 -14.57
CA LEU A 77 -6.94 12.73 -14.16
C LEU A 77 -8.31 13.43 -14.11
N THR A 78 -8.36 14.68 -13.61
CA THR A 78 -9.59 15.48 -13.62
C THR A 78 -10.04 15.80 -15.05
N ARG A 79 -9.10 16.10 -15.97
CA ARG A 79 -9.41 16.29 -17.39
C ARG A 79 -10.05 15.04 -18.00
N ILE A 80 -9.48 13.86 -17.68
CA ILE A 80 -10.05 12.58 -18.14
C ILE A 80 -11.45 12.38 -17.55
N ASN A 81 -11.63 12.56 -16.24
CA ASN A 81 -12.92 12.40 -15.58
C ASN A 81 -14.01 13.30 -16.18
N ARG A 82 -13.69 14.56 -16.49
CA ARG A 82 -14.63 15.50 -17.16
C ARG A 82 -15.04 15.03 -18.55
N ALA A 83 -14.11 14.53 -19.33
CA ALA A 83 -14.39 14.01 -20.66
C ALA A 83 -15.32 12.77 -20.60
N LEU A 84 -15.03 11.83 -19.70
CA LEU A 84 -15.87 10.63 -19.51
C LEU A 84 -17.27 10.98 -19.04
N ALA A 85 -17.41 11.93 -18.12
CA ALA A 85 -18.73 12.43 -17.66
C ALA A 85 -19.52 13.07 -18.80
N ALA A 86 -18.86 13.75 -19.74
CA ALA A 86 -19.46 14.29 -20.96
C ALA A 86 -19.78 13.20 -22.00
N GLY A 87 -19.33 11.96 -21.79
CA GLY A 87 -19.46 10.85 -22.75
C GLY A 87 -18.51 10.98 -23.94
N GLN A 88 -17.39 11.69 -23.78
CA GLN A 88 -16.40 11.92 -24.81
C GLN A 88 -15.14 11.11 -24.57
N PRO A 89 -14.57 10.52 -25.62
CA PRO A 89 -13.23 9.93 -25.53
C PRO A 89 -12.17 11.02 -25.35
N VAL A 90 -11.06 10.66 -24.69
CA VAL A 90 -9.98 11.61 -24.38
C VAL A 90 -8.62 10.95 -24.56
N ASP A 91 -7.69 11.65 -25.17
CA ASP A 91 -6.32 11.19 -25.33
C ASP A 91 -5.52 11.49 -24.03
N THR A 92 -4.63 10.56 -23.66
CA THR A 92 -3.71 10.69 -22.52
C THR A 92 -2.32 10.20 -22.94
N ASP A 93 -1.32 10.37 -22.08
CA ASP A 93 0.01 9.82 -22.37
C ASP A 93 0.14 8.34 -21.96
N GLY A 94 1.24 7.73 -22.39
CA GLY A 94 1.48 6.30 -22.15
C GLY A 94 1.65 5.94 -20.69
N GLU A 95 2.12 6.85 -19.83
CA GLU A 95 2.31 6.60 -18.39
C GLU A 95 0.96 6.51 -17.68
N VAL A 96 0.10 7.50 -17.86
CA VAL A 96 -1.26 7.51 -17.28
C VAL A 96 -2.11 6.40 -17.87
N LEU A 97 -2.03 6.16 -19.19
CA LEU A 97 -2.72 5.04 -19.81
C LEU A 97 -2.29 3.69 -19.23
N GLY A 98 -0.99 3.48 -19.04
CA GLY A 98 -0.44 2.28 -18.43
C GLY A 98 -0.97 2.07 -17.01
N LEU A 99 -1.04 3.14 -16.22
CA LEU A 99 -1.59 3.11 -14.87
C LEU A 99 -3.09 2.78 -14.87
N LEU A 100 -3.89 3.35 -15.79
CA LEU A 100 -5.31 3.06 -15.92
C LEU A 100 -5.57 1.60 -16.36
N ARG A 101 -4.73 1.04 -17.23
CA ARG A 101 -4.78 -0.38 -17.58
C ARG A 101 -4.44 -1.28 -16.40
N GLN A 102 -3.43 -0.92 -15.62
CA GLN A 102 -3.13 -1.63 -14.36
C GLN A 102 -4.31 -1.52 -13.38
N ALA A 103 -4.95 -0.35 -13.27
CA ALA A 103 -6.14 -0.16 -12.45
C ALA A 103 -7.29 -1.10 -12.86
N GLN A 104 -7.49 -1.29 -14.17
CA GLN A 104 -8.50 -2.22 -14.70
C GLN A 104 -8.17 -3.69 -14.36
N ASP A 105 -6.92 -4.11 -14.54
CA ASP A 105 -6.47 -5.46 -14.18
C ASP A 105 -6.61 -5.72 -12.68
N MET A 106 -6.17 -4.79 -11.84
CA MET A 106 -6.28 -4.91 -10.39
C MET A 106 -7.74 -4.95 -9.92
N SER A 107 -8.62 -4.16 -10.54
CA SER A 107 -10.06 -4.20 -10.26
C SER A 107 -10.68 -5.56 -10.62
N ALA A 108 -10.29 -6.15 -11.75
CA ALA A 108 -10.73 -7.47 -12.16
C ALA A 108 -10.23 -8.58 -11.21
N ARG A 109 -8.96 -8.50 -10.76
CA ARG A 109 -8.41 -9.42 -9.76
C ARG A 109 -9.13 -9.30 -8.42
N ALA A 110 -9.52 -8.09 -8.03
CA ALA A 110 -10.25 -7.81 -6.80
C ALA A 110 -11.76 -8.15 -6.88
N GLU A 111 -12.25 -8.66 -8.02
CA GLU A 111 -13.67 -8.95 -8.24
C GLU A 111 -14.58 -7.74 -7.96
N GLY A 112 -14.08 -6.55 -8.27
CA GLY A 112 -14.78 -5.29 -8.05
C GLY A 112 -14.71 -4.75 -6.61
N LEU A 113 -14.15 -5.48 -5.63
CA LEU A 113 -13.94 -4.99 -4.25
C LEU A 113 -12.84 -3.91 -4.15
N PHE A 114 -12.02 -3.77 -5.17
CA PHE A 114 -11.23 -2.58 -5.46
C PHE A 114 -11.72 -2.01 -6.78
N ASN A 115 -12.28 -0.81 -6.75
CA ASN A 115 -12.85 -0.17 -7.92
C ASN A 115 -12.45 1.31 -8.01
N PRO A 116 -11.40 1.65 -8.76
CA PRO A 116 -10.97 3.04 -8.90
C PRO A 116 -11.88 3.90 -9.78
N ALA A 117 -12.99 3.35 -10.32
CA ALA A 117 -13.98 4.10 -11.10
C ALA A 117 -15.09 4.76 -10.25
N ILE A 118 -15.03 4.67 -8.93
CA ILE A 118 -16.06 5.15 -7.98
C ILE A 118 -15.74 6.52 -7.36
N GLY A 119 -14.95 7.37 -8.01
CA GLY A 119 -14.60 8.69 -7.49
C GLY A 119 -15.81 9.52 -7.04
N GLN A 120 -16.95 9.41 -7.72
CA GLN A 120 -18.17 10.10 -7.28
C GLN A 120 -18.68 9.63 -5.92
N LEU A 121 -18.50 8.34 -5.54
CA LEU A 121 -18.81 7.87 -4.18
C LEU A 121 -17.82 8.45 -3.16
N VAL A 122 -16.52 8.57 -3.52
CA VAL A 122 -15.51 9.22 -2.68
C VAL A 122 -15.90 10.68 -2.40
N ALA A 123 -16.38 11.40 -3.43
CA ALA A 123 -16.86 12.77 -3.29
C ALA A 123 -18.11 12.87 -2.41
N LEU A 124 -19.09 11.97 -2.56
CA LEU A 124 -20.31 11.96 -1.75
C LEU A 124 -20.03 11.77 -0.25
N TRP A 125 -19.01 10.98 0.11
CA TRP A 125 -18.56 10.79 1.48
C TRP A 125 -17.60 11.89 1.97
N GLY A 126 -17.28 12.89 1.14
CA GLY A 126 -16.41 13.99 1.51
C GLY A 126 -14.92 13.64 1.59
N PHE A 127 -14.50 12.41 1.31
CA PHE A 127 -13.10 11.97 1.39
C PHE A 127 -12.20 12.48 0.26
N HIS A 128 -12.75 13.25 -0.67
CA HIS A 128 -12.03 13.90 -1.76
C HIS A 128 -11.16 15.09 -1.31
N ALA A 129 -11.42 15.67 -0.12
CA ALA A 129 -10.70 16.81 0.41
C ALA A 129 -9.67 16.35 1.46
N ASP A 130 -8.60 17.14 1.63
CA ASP A 130 -7.58 16.89 2.67
C ASP A 130 -8.15 17.10 4.08
N SER A 131 -9.03 18.10 4.24
CA SER A 131 -9.84 18.32 5.44
C SER A 131 -11.30 18.05 5.11
N PHE A 132 -11.95 17.19 5.89
CA PHE A 132 -13.35 16.81 5.69
C PHE A 132 -14.13 16.87 7.00
N ALA A 133 -15.41 17.27 6.90
CA ALA A 133 -16.35 17.23 8.01
C ALA A 133 -17.18 15.92 7.95
N PRO A 134 -17.71 15.44 9.08
CA PRO A 134 -18.66 14.35 9.08
C PRO A 134 -19.84 14.65 8.16
N VAL A 135 -20.09 13.76 7.20
CA VAL A 135 -21.18 13.91 6.22
C VAL A 135 -21.84 12.56 5.96
N ARG A 136 -23.16 12.56 5.82
CA ARG A 136 -23.89 11.43 5.25
C ARG A 136 -24.28 11.77 3.82
N PRO A 137 -24.00 10.89 2.85
CA PRO A 137 -24.51 11.03 1.50
C PRO A 137 -26.04 11.18 1.52
N GLU A 138 -26.55 12.05 0.65
CA GLU A 138 -27.99 12.11 0.41
C GLU A 138 -28.46 10.74 -0.16
N PRO A 139 -29.47 10.08 0.46
CA PRO A 139 -29.83 8.70 0.08
C PRO A 139 -30.19 8.51 -1.39
N GLY A 140 -30.88 9.47 -2.01
CA GLY A 140 -31.20 9.41 -3.42
C GLY A 140 -29.99 9.59 -4.34
N ALA A 141 -28.98 10.38 -3.95
CA ALA A 141 -27.73 10.52 -4.70
C ALA A 141 -26.91 9.23 -4.63
N LEU A 142 -26.80 8.63 -3.44
CA LEU A 142 -26.14 7.34 -3.26
C LEU A 142 -26.83 6.24 -4.07
N ALA A 143 -28.17 6.15 -3.99
CA ALA A 143 -28.94 5.16 -4.74
C ALA A 143 -28.77 5.31 -6.27
N ARG A 144 -28.74 6.54 -6.79
CA ARG A 144 -28.47 6.78 -8.23
C ARG A 144 -27.09 6.31 -8.66
N LEU A 145 -26.06 6.58 -7.87
CA LEU A 145 -24.71 6.13 -8.19
C LEU A 145 -24.58 4.61 -8.13
N LEU A 146 -25.17 3.96 -7.14
CA LEU A 146 -25.20 2.50 -7.04
C LEU A 146 -25.95 1.87 -8.22
N ALA A 147 -27.08 2.46 -8.62
CA ALA A 147 -27.84 1.99 -9.79
C ALA A 147 -27.07 2.16 -11.11
N SER A 148 -26.23 3.20 -11.22
CA SER A 148 -25.36 3.38 -12.39
C SER A 148 -24.18 2.42 -12.44
N ALA A 149 -23.83 1.80 -11.30
CA ALA A 149 -22.80 0.76 -11.13
C ALA A 149 -21.49 1.05 -11.88
N PRO A 150 -20.83 2.23 -11.69
CA PRO A 150 -19.61 2.55 -12.42
C PRO A 150 -18.52 1.55 -12.11
N SER A 151 -17.85 1.07 -13.17
CA SER A 151 -16.85 0.01 -13.06
C SER A 151 -15.70 0.23 -14.02
N MET A 152 -14.51 -0.26 -13.65
CA MET A 152 -13.37 -0.34 -14.58
C MET A 152 -13.67 -1.20 -15.82
N ALA A 153 -14.64 -2.12 -15.77
CA ALA A 153 -15.10 -2.89 -16.92
C ALA A 153 -15.82 -2.03 -17.99
N ASP A 154 -16.30 -0.85 -17.63
CA ASP A 154 -16.90 0.11 -18.56
C ASP A 154 -15.89 0.92 -19.36
N VAL A 155 -14.62 0.89 -18.93
CA VAL A 155 -13.53 1.68 -19.52
C VAL A 155 -12.94 0.95 -20.71
N GLN A 156 -12.74 1.67 -21.79
CA GLN A 156 -12.15 1.17 -23.04
C GLN A 156 -10.88 1.97 -23.39
N PHE A 157 -9.90 1.25 -23.91
CA PHE A 157 -8.61 1.81 -24.33
C PHE A 157 -8.37 1.52 -25.82
N ASP A 158 -8.20 2.57 -26.62
CA ASP A 158 -7.85 2.49 -28.04
C ASP A 158 -6.62 3.37 -28.32
N GLY A 159 -5.47 2.74 -28.56
CA GLY A 159 -4.18 3.43 -28.62
C GLY A 159 -3.92 4.20 -27.30
N LEU A 160 -3.78 5.52 -27.39
CA LEU A 160 -3.64 6.45 -26.25
C LEU A 160 -4.98 7.03 -25.79
N ARG A 161 -6.09 6.57 -26.34
CA ARG A 161 -7.43 7.10 -26.09
C ARG A 161 -8.14 6.30 -24.99
N VAL A 162 -8.78 7.01 -24.09
CA VAL A 162 -9.61 6.48 -23.00
C VAL A 162 -11.06 6.89 -23.24
N SER A 163 -11.99 5.97 -23.11
CA SER A 163 -13.44 6.21 -23.18
C SER A 163 -14.18 5.35 -22.16
N SER A 164 -15.44 5.65 -21.90
CA SER A 164 -16.29 4.84 -21.06
C SER A 164 -17.70 4.73 -21.62
N ARG A 165 -18.30 3.55 -21.51
CA ARG A 165 -19.73 3.33 -21.82
C ARG A 165 -20.67 3.88 -20.74
N ASN A 166 -20.12 4.14 -19.54
CA ASN A 166 -20.85 4.60 -18.37
C ASN A 166 -20.33 5.99 -17.94
N ARG A 167 -21.18 7.02 -18.04
CA ARG A 167 -20.82 8.40 -17.69
C ARG A 167 -20.65 8.62 -16.18
N ALA A 168 -21.05 7.67 -15.34
CA ALA A 168 -20.83 7.74 -13.90
C ALA A 168 -19.40 7.31 -13.50
N VAL A 169 -18.62 6.75 -14.43
CA VAL A 169 -17.19 6.46 -14.20
C VAL A 169 -16.47 7.76 -13.90
N SER A 170 -15.80 7.77 -12.75
CA SER A 170 -14.94 8.85 -12.31
C SER A 170 -13.74 8.22 -11.59
N PHE A 171 -12.56 8.39 -12.14
CA PHE A 171 -11.37 7.80 -11.57
C PHE A 171 -10.96 8.51 -10.28
N ASP A 172 -10.69 7.69 -9.24
CA ASP A 172 -9.92 8.05 -8.08
C ASP A 172 -8.87 6.96 -7.85
N LEU A 173 -7.60 7.31 -7.99
CA LEU A 173 -6.47 6.40 -7.90
C LEU A 173 -5.84 6.35 -6.50
N GLY A 174 -6.42 7.03 -5.51
CA GLY A 174 -5.90 7.10 -4.14
C GLY A 174 -5.70 5.75 -3.48
N GLY A 175 -6.45 4.73 -3.92
CA GLY A 175 -6.34 3.35 -3.44
C GLY A 175 -5.23 2.51 -4.07
N MET A 176 -4.44 3.06 -5.02
CA MET A 176 -3.36 2.34 -5.71
C MET A 176 -2.13 3.20 -6.03
N ALA A 177 -2.29 4.51 -6.05
CA ALA A 177 -1.24 5.42 -6.51
C ALA A 177 0.02 5.35 -5.62
N LYS A 178 -0.13 5.11 -4.32
CA LYS A 178 1.00 4.97 -3.40
C LYS A 178 1.81 3.71 -3.69
N GLY A 179 1.14 2.58 -3.88
CA GLY A 179 1.78 1.31 -4.22
C GLY A 179 2.46 1.34 -5.59
N TRP A 180 1.80 1.92 -6.59
CA TRP A 180 2.40 2.14 -7.90
C TRP A 180 3.63 3.06 -7.83
N ALA A 181 3.56 4.12 -7.03
CA ALA A 181 4.67 5.03 -6.84
C ALA A 181 5.85 4.36 -6.11
N LEU A 182 5.61 3.43 -5.16
CA LEU A 182 6.68 2.64 -4.53
C LEU A 182 7.52 1.89 -5.56
N ASP A 183 6.87 1.19 -6.52
CA ASP A 183 7.57 0.44 -7.57
C ASP A 183 8.42 1.38 -8.43
N ARG A 184 7.87 2.53 -8.84
CA ARG A 184 8.58 3.54 -9.66
C ARG A 184 9.76 4.18 -8.93
N VAL A 185 9.58 4.51 -7.64
CA VAL A 185 10.66 5.04 -6.80
C VAL A 185 11.76 4.00 -6.62
N ALA A 186 11.41 2.73 -6.38
CA ALA A 186 12.35 1.64 -6.26
C ALA A 186 13.18 1.48 -7.53
N ASP A 187 12.55 1.49 -8.71
CA ASP A 187 13.23 1.42 -9.99
C ASP A 187 14.15 2.64 -10.23
N ARG A 188 13.68 3.85 -9.89
CA ARG A 188 14.51 5.07 -9.97
C ARG A 188 15.76 4.97 -9.11
N LEU A 189 15.62 4.52 -7.88
CA LEU A 189 16.74 4.36 -6.95
C LEU A 189 17.73 3.29 -7.44
N ARG A 190 17.24 2.13 -7.92
CA ARG A 190 18.09 1.09 -8.53
C ARG A 190 18.88 1.61 -9.73
N GLN A 191 18.25 2.35 -10.64
CA GLN A 191 18.89 2.96 -11.81
C GLN A 191 19.97 3.98 -11.42
N ALA A 192 19.79 4.67 -10.29
CA ALA A 192 20.77 5.60 -9.74
C ALA A 192 21.89 4.91 -8.94
N GLY A 193 21.91 3.57 -8.87
CA GLY A 193 22.93 2.80 -8.17
C GLY A 193 22.70 2.66 -6.66
N VAL A 194 21.52 3.03 -6.15
CA VAL A 194 21.14 2.80 -4.75
C VAL A 194 20.74 1.34 -4.59
N LYS A 195 21.56 0.58 -3.84
CA LYS A 195 21.36 -0.86 -3.63
C LYS A 195 20.58 -1.19 -2.37
N SER A 196 20.47 -0.26 -1.43
CA SER A 196 19.78 -0.46 -0.17
C SER A 196 18.98 0.76 0.21
N ALA A 197 17.65 0.59 0.31
CA ALA A 197 16.71 1.62 0.76
C ALA A 197 15.45 1.02 1.36
N LEU A 198 14.85 1.75 2.28
CA LEU A 198 13.48 1.53 2.74
C LEU A 198 12.63 2.72 2.29
N ILE A 199 11.61 2.45 1.49
CA ILE A 199 10.70 3.45 0.93
C ILE A 199 9.37 3.30 1.63
N ASN A 200 8.89 4.37 2.26
CA ASN A 200 7.60 4.40 2.96
C ASN A 200 6.75 5.56 2.40
N ILE A 201 5.60 5.25 1.85
CA ILE A 201 4.61 6.21 1.35
C ILE A 201 3.31 5.98 2.11
N GLY A 202 3.11 6.73 3.21
CA GLY A 202 1.88 6.66 3.99
C GLY A 202 1.57 5.28 4.59
N GLY A 203 2.59 4.53 5.00
CA GLY A 203 2.44 3.18 5.57
C GLY A 203 2.47 2.04 4.55
N ASN A 204 2.44 2.32 3.24
CA ASN A 204 2.84 1.36 2.23
C ASN A 204 4.36 1.38 2.09
N ILE A 205 5.02 0.24 2.19
CA ILE A 205 6.47 0.14 2.35
C ILE A 205 7.04 -0.83 1.33
N LEU A 206 8.18 -0.48 0.73
CA LEU A 206 8.96 -1.37 -0.12
C LEU A 206 10.42 -1.34 0.33
N ALA A 207 11.01 -2.52 0.47
CA ALA A 207 12.42 -2.69 0.81
C ALA A 207 13.26 -2.94 -0.45
N LEU A 208 14.40 -2.26 -0.54
CA LEU A 208 15.48 -2.56 -1.48
C LEU A 208 16.68 -3.06 -0.69
N GLY A 209 17.29 -4.17 -1.12
CA GLY A 209 18.44 -4.73 -0.45
C GLY A 209 18.21 -4.97 1.05
N SER A 210 19.23 -4.73 1.83
CA SER A 210 19.24 -4.95 3.28
C SER A 210 19.81 -3.75 4.04
N LYS A 211 19.50 -3.64 5.32
CA LYS A 211 20.08 -2.64 6.22
C LYS A 211 21.46 -3.16 6.70
N GLY A 212 22.50 -2.91 5.92
CA GLY A 212 23.79 -3.57 6.12
C GLY A 212 23.65 -5.09 5.98
N ASP A 213 24.12 -5.84 6.98
CA ASP A 213 24.07 -7.32 6.99
C ASP A 213 22.72 -7.87 7.48
N THR A 214 21.74 -7.02 7.82
CA THR A 214 20.44 -7.43 8.35
C THR A 214 19.30 -6.99 7.45
N PRO A 215 18.19 -7.75 7.37
CA PRO A 215 17.01 -7.31 6.64
C PRO A 215 16.39 -6.07 7.28
N TRP A 216 15.58 -5.35 6.51
CA TRP A 216 14.82 -4.22 7.02
C TRP A 216 13.75 -4.67 8.02
N LYS A 217 13.53 -3.87 9.06
CA LYS A 217 12.49 -4.11 10.07
C LYS A 217 11.53 -2.93 10.09
N VAL A 218 10.24 -3.20 9.99
CA VAL A 218 9.19 -2.18 9.97
C VAL A 218 8.17 -2.44 11.07
N GLY A 219 7.72 -1.38 11.73
CA GLY A 219 6.66 -1.45 12.73
C GLY A 219 5.29 -1.54 12.07
N LEU A 220 4.47 -2.48 12.48
CA LEU A 220 3.05 -2.53 12.17
C LEU A 220 2.28 -1.80 13.26
N GLN A 221 1.61 -0.70 12.90
CA GLN A 221 0.86 0.13 13.84
C GLN A 221 -0.37 -0.61 14.39
N ALA A 222 -0.61 -0.49 15.69
CA ALA A 222 -1.86 -0.94 16.30
C ALA A 222 -3.02 -0.03 15.85
N PRO A 223 -4.17 -0.58 15.38
CA PRO A 223 -5.25 0.24 14.84
C PRO A 223 -5.91 1.20 15.82
N ARG A 224 -5.79 0.94 17.13
CA ARG A 224 -6.41 1.76 18.19
C ARG A 224 -5.39 2.43 19.09
N ASP A 225 -4.11 2.31 18.76
CA ASP A 225 -2.99 2.92 19.45
C ASP A 225 -2.01 3.50 18.43
N ASN A 226 -1.25 4.53 18.82
CA ASN A 226 -0.18 5.09 17.98
C ASN A 226 1.14 4.31 18.09
N GLN A 227 1.15 3.20 18.82
CA GLN A 227 2.32 2.35 19.00
C GLN A 227 2.35 1.22 17.98
N ALA A 228 3.52 0.64 17.77
CA ALA A 228 3.65 -0.55 16.96
C ALA A 228 3.18 -1.78 17.76
N MET A 229 2.25 -2.57 17.20
CA MET A 229 1.82 -3.84 17.78
C MET A 229 2.79 -4.99 17.44
N ALA A 230 3.48 -4.88 16.34
CA ALA A 230 4.40 -5.91 15.85
C ALA A 230 5.52 -5.30 15.00
N VAL A 231 6.55 -6.10 14.77
CA VAL A 231 7.60 -5.83 13.78
C VAL A 231 7.50 -6.90 12.68
N ILE A 232 7.56 -6.45 11.44
CA ILE A 232 7.66 -7.30 10.25
C ILE A 232 9.06 -7.14 9.67
N VAL A 233 9.69 -8.26 9.33
CA VAL A 233 10.97 -8.29 8.62
C VAL A 233 10.70 -8.26 7.12
N LEU A 234 11.35 -7.32 6.40
CA LEU A 234 11.27 -7.20 4.95
C LEU A 234 12.61 -7.56 4.31
N HIS A 235 12.56 -8.41 3.31
CA HIS A 235 13.69 -8.75 2.45
C HIS A 235 13.69 -7.91 1.16
N ASP A 236 14.76 -8.01 0.38
CA ASP A 236 14.92 -7.27 -0.88
C ASP A 236 13.73 -7.48 -1.83
N GLY A 237 13.15 -6.38 -2.28
CA GLY A 237 12.03 -6.35 -3.22
C GLY A 237 10.66 -6.65 -2.60
N GLU A 238 10.59 -7.00 -1.31
CA GLU A 238 9.30 -7.21 -0.63
C GLU A 238 8.58 -5.89 -0.38
N ALA A 239 7.25 -5.92 -0.49
CA ALA A 239 6.39 -4.78 -0.20
C ALA A 239 5.31 -5.13 0.84
N LEU A 240 5.08 -4.21 1.78
CA LEU A 240 4.05 -4.28 2.81
C LEU A 240 3.00 -3.21 2.54
N GLY A 241 1.72 -3.61 2.46
CA GLY A 241 0.60 -2.71 2.32
C GLY A 241 -0.45 -2.93 3.41
N THR A 242 -0.97 -1.84 3.96
CA THR A 242 -2.04 -1.90 4.98
C THR A 242 -3.18 -0.98 4.61
N SER A 243 -4.39 -1.53 4.58
CA SER A 243 -5.64 -0.77 4.58
C SER A 243 -6.21 -0.77 5.99
N GLY A 244 -6.51 0.41 6.53
CA GLY A 244 -7.00 0.53 7.90
C GLY A 244 -8.04 1.64 8.07
N ASP A 245 -8.92 1.49 9.04
CA ASP A 245 -10.01 2.42 9.35
C ASP A 245 -9.56 3.61 10.22
N TYR A 246 -8.27 3.68 10.57
CA TYR A 246 -7.71 4.64 11.50
C TYR A 246 -6.87 5.75 10.84
N GLN A 247 -6.62 5.67 9.52
CA GLN A 247 -5.82 6.67 8.81
C GLN A 247 -6.62 7.93 8.48
N ARG A 248 -7.76 7.77 7.82
CA ARG A 248 -8.68 8.87 7.43
C ARG A 248 -10.10 8.42 7.72
N TYR A 249 -10.71 9.02 8.74
CA TYR A 249 -12.06 8.68 9.17
C TYR A 249 -12.73 9.87 9.87
N PHE A 250 -14.02 9.78 10.02
CA PHE A 250 -14.82 10.59 10.95
C PHE A 250 -15.79 9.70 11.71
N GLU A 251 -16.28 10.19 12.83
CA GLU A 251 -17.30 9.51 13.62
C GLU A 251 -18.60 10.32 13.56
N LEU A 252 -19.72 9.63 13.33
CA LEU A 252 -21.06 10.22 13.28
C LEU A 252 -22.05 9.24 13.90
N ASP A 253 -22.78 9.68 14.93
CA ASP A 253 -23.76 8.87 15.67
C ASP A 253 -23.19 7.54 16.21
N GLY A 254 -21.95 7.58 16.71
CA GLY A 254 -21.26 6.41 17.27
C GLY A 254 -20.75 5.41 16.24
N VAL A 255 -20.88 5.70 14.94
CA VAL A 255 -20.35 4.88 13.85
C VAL A 255 -19.14 5.55 13.24
N ARG A 256 -18.06 4.76 13.04
CA ARG A 256 -16.86 5.20 12.32
C ARG A 256 -17.02 4.98 10.83
N TYR A 257 -16.85 6.06 10.07
CA TYR A 257 -16.84 6.07 8.61
C TYR A 257 -15.39 6.37 8.16
N CYS A 258 -14.81 5.50 7.37
CA CYS A 258 -13.45 5.64 6.88
C CYS A 258 -13.40 5.85 5.36
N HIS A 259 -12.27 6.31 4.87
CA HIS A 259 -12.04 6.57 3.44
C HIS A 259 -12.09 5.31 2.56
N LEU A 260 -12.16 4.12 3.16
CA LEU A 260 -12.37 2.86 2.46
C LEU A 260 -13.88 2.69 2.23
N ILE A 261 -14.31 2.81 0.99
CA ILE A 261 -15.71 2.70 0.60
C ILE A 261 -15.92 1.33 -0.04
N ASP A 262 -16.89 0.56 0.47
CA ASP A 262 -17.27 -0.72 -0.14
C ASP A 262 -17.97 -0.47 -1.49
N PRO A 263 -17.39 -0.87 -2.62
CA PRO A 263 -17.96 -0.58 -3.93
C PRO A 263 -19.33 -1.26 -4.19
N ARG A 264 -19.66 -2.31 -3.44
CA ARG A 264 -20.89 -3.11 -3.62
C ARG A 264 -22.14 -2.38 -3.12
N ASN A 265 -21.98 -1.61 -2.05
CA ASN A 265 -23.11 -0.94 -1.39
C ASN A 265 -22.88 0.55 -1.13
N GLY A 266 -21.71 1.07 -1.51
CA GLY A 266 -21.32 2.47 -1.32
C GLY A 266 -21.13 2.89 0.13
N SER A 267 -21.03 1.95 1.08
CA SER A 267 -20.85 2.24 2.50
C SER A 267 -19.40 2.55 2.82
N ALA A 268 -19.19 3.60 3.63
CA ALA A 268 -17.92 3.92 4.27
C ALA A 268 -17.84 3.41 5.72
N ALA A 269 -18.87 2.70 6.22
CA ALA A 269 -18.86 2.11 7.56
C ALA A 269 -17.88 0.93 7.61
N CYS A 270 -16.88 1.04 8.48
CA CYS A 270 -15.79 0.07 8.55
C CYS A 270 -16.18 -1.14 9.39
N GLN A 271 -16.04 -2.33 8.81
CA GLN A 271 -16.32 -3.61 9.47
C GLN A 271 -15.07 -4.29 10.03
N ARG A 272 -13.90 -3.80 9.63
CA ARG A 272 -12.58 -4.34 10.05
C ARG A 272 -11.68 -3.16 10.42
N GLN A 273 -10.75 -3.38 11.37
CA GLN A 273 -9.80 -2.33 11.76
C GLN A 273 -8.63 -2.24 10.78
N ALA A 274 -8.09 -3.38 10.35
CA ALA A 274 -6.96 -3.40 9.41
C ALA A 274 -6.91 -4.68 8.57
N ALA A 275 -6.37 -4.57 7.36
CA ALA A 275 -5.91 -5.66 6.52
C ALA A 275 -4.51 -5.35 6.02
N THR A 276 -3.53 -6.16 6.40
CA THR A 276 -2.12 -6.04 6.02
C THR A 276 -1.73 -7.21 5.15
N VAL A 277 -1.00 -6.94 4.08
CA VAL A 277 -0.42 -7.94 3.20
C VAL A 277 1.07 -7.71 3.01
N LEU A 278 1.84 -8.79 2.99
CA LEU A 278 3.22 -8.78 2.57
C LEU A 278 3.30 -9.48 1.21
N VAL A 279 3.96 -8.83 0.27
CA VAL A 279 4.04 -9.24 -1.14
C VAL A 279 5.48 -9.58 -1.48
N GLU A 280 5.67 -10.75 -2.07
CA GLU A 280 6.96 -11.22 -2.57
C GLU A 280 7.50 -10.31 -3.68
N PRO A 281 8.85 -10.28 -3.88
CA PRO A 281 9.49 -9.46 -4.89
C PRO A 281 8.88 -9.61 -6.28
N GLY A 282 8.72 -8.51 -6.99
CA GLY A 282 8.20 -8.46 -8.33
C GLY A 282 8.10 -7.04 -8.87
N PRO A 283 7.85 -6.87 -10.17
CA PRO A 283 7.83 -5.56 -10.82
C PRO A 283 6.67 -4.66 -10.36
N ASP A 284 5.66 -5.25 -9.69
CA ASP A 284 4.44 -4.61 -9.21
C ASP A 284 4.17 -4.92 -7.72
N ALA A 285 5.21 -5.24 -6.94
CA ALA A 285 5.07 -5.64 -5.54
C ALA A 285 4.41 -4.53 -4.70
N GLY A 286 4.83 -3.27 -4.89
CA GLY A 286 4.23 -2.11 -4.25
C GLY A 286 2.77 -1.93 -4.65
N LEU A 287 2.46 -1.97 -5.95
CA LEU A 287 1.09 -1.87 -6.46
C LEU A 287 0.19 -2.96 -5.90
N ARG A 288 0.62 -4.23 -5.95
CA ARG A 288 -0.13 -5.36 -5.40
C ARG A 288 -0.37 -5.22 -3.90
N SER A 289 0.62 -4.77 -3.13
CA SER A 289 0.48 -4.60 -1.68
C SER A 289 -0.56 -3.54 -1.33
N ASP A 290 -0.56 -2.40 -2.03
CA ASP A 290 -1.55 -1.34 -1.83
C ASP A 290 -2.95 -1.82 -2.23
N VAL A 291 -3.10 -2.39 -3.42
CA VAL A 291 -4.42 -2.78 -3.94
C VAL A 291 -5.02 -3.96 -3.19
N ALA A 292 -4.26 -5.05 -2.98
CA ALA A 292 -4.81 -6.29 -2.43
C ALA A 292 -5.28 -6.17 -0.99
N SER A 293 -4.72 -5.26 -0.20
CA SER A 293 -5.19 -5.00 1.16
C SER A 293 -6.66 -4.56 1.22
N LYS A 294 -7.20 -3.97 0.15
CA LYS A 294 -8.58 -3.45 0.09
C LYS A 294 -9.64 -4.53 -0.08
N PRO A 295 -9.58 -5.43 -1.09
CA PRO A 295 -10.53 -6.55 -1.15
C PRO A 295 -10.49 -7.41 0.12
N LEU A 296 -9.30 -7.61 0.72
CA LEU A 296 -9.18 -8.35 1.97
C LEU A 296 -9.76 -7.59 3.17
N PHE A 297 -9.81 -6.26 3.11
CA PHE A 297 -10.49 -5.43 4.12
C PHE A 297 -12.01 -5.61 4.09
N PHE A 298 -12.62 -5.75 2.90
CA PHE A 298 -14.08 -5.83 2.73
C PHE A 298 -14.64 -7.25 2.68
N ALA A 299 -13.82 -8.24 2.35
CA ALA A 299 -14.30 -9.59 2.11
C ALA A 299 -14.67 -10.33 3.41
N PRO A 300 -15.68 -11.22 3.36
CA PRO A 300 -15.88 -12.20 4.41
C PRO A 300 -14.62 -13.05 4.62
N ARG A 301 -14.38 -13.49 5.86
CA ARG A 301 -13.19 -14.29 6.20
C ARG A 301 -13.02 -15.54 5.34
N ALA A 302 -14.11 -16.19 4.95
CA ALA A 302 -14.09 -17.38 4.10
C ALA A 302 -13.51 -17.14 2.70
N ASP A 303 -13.55 -15.90 2.19
CA ASP A 303 -13.06 -15.54 0.86
C ASP A 303 -11.61 -15.03 0.87
N ILE A 304 -11.01 -14.81 2.03
CA ILE A 304 -9.68 -14.17 2.16
C ILE A 304 -8.61 -14.95 1.40
N ALA A 305 -8.50 -16.26 1.60
CA ALA A 305 -7.48 -17.08 0.96
C ALA A 305 -7.62 -17.09 -0.58
N ARG A 306 -8.86 -17.18 -1.07
CA ARG A 306 -9.18 -17.16 -2.50
C ARG A 306 -8.81 -15.80 -3.12
N LEU A 307 -9.20 -14.70 -2.50
CA LEU A 307 -8.89 -13.36 -2.98
C LEU A 307 -7.40 -13.05 -2.90
N ALA A 308 -6.72 -13.42 -1.81
CA ALA A 308 -5.27 -13.28 -1.69
C ALA A 308 -4.53 -14.03 -2.82
N GLY A 309 -4.99 -15.26 -3.15
CA GLY A 309 -4.46 -16.06 -4.24
C GLY A 309 -4.56 -15.39 -5.62
N ARG A 310 -5.58 -14.58 -5.88
CA ARG A 310 -5.71 -13.81 -7.13
C ARG A 310 -4.62 -12.75 -7.31
N PHE A 311 -3.99 -12.33 -6.22
CA PHE A 311 -2.85 -11.41 -6.21
C PHE A 311 -1.51 -12.13 -5.96
N ALA A 312 -1.49 -13.46 -5.93
CA ALA A 312 -0.35 -14.27 -5.56
C ALA A 312 0.22 -13.87 -4.18
N ILE A 313 -0.66 -13.65 -3.20
CA ILE A 313 -0.31 -13.26 -1.84
C ILE A 313 -0.58 -14.43 -0.90
N ARG A 314 0.39 -14.73 -0.05
CA ARG A 314 0.34 -15.79 0.96
C ARG A 314 0.36 -15.23 2.38
N ASP A 315 0.91 -14.05 2.56
CA ASP A 315 1.17 -13.40 3.85
C ASP A 315 0.10 -12.34 4.12
N VAL A 316 -0.87 -12.69 4.98
CA VAL A 316 -2.02 -11.85 5.32
C VAL A 316 -2.17 -11.74 6.83
N LEU A 317 -2.42 -10.53 7.34
CA LEU A 317 -2.81 -10.24 8.71
C LEU A 317 -4.08 -9.38 8.68
N LEU A 318 -5.11 -9.79 9.39
CA LEU A 318 -6.36 -9.05 9.54
C LEU A 318 -6.58 -8.72 11.01
N VAL A 319 -7.09 -7.52 11.29
CA VAL A 319 -7.58 -7.12 12.61
C VAL A 319 -9.06 -6.80 12.46
N GLU A 320 -9.92 -7.61 13.06
CA GLU A 320 -11.38 -7.45 13.01
C GLU A 320 -11.84 -6.26 13.86
N ALA A 321 -13.12 -5.90 13.78
CA ALA A 321 -13.68 -4.74 14.49
C ALA A 321 -13.54 -4.86 16.03
N ASP A 322 -13.59 -6.06 16.56
CA ASP A 322 -13.43 -6.39 17.99
C ASP A 322 -11.96 -6.54 18.43
N GLY A 323 -11.00 -6.40 17.50
CA GLY A 323 -9.57 -6.57 17.74
C GLY A 323 -9.05 -8.00 17.58
N HIS A 324 -9.93 -8.97 17.29
CA HIS A 324 -9.51 -10.33 16.97
C HIS A 324 -8.60 -10.32 15.75
N THR A 325 -7.43 -10.93 15.87
CA THR A 325 -6.40 -10.90 14.83
C THR A 325 -6.27 -12.26 14.15
N TRP A 326 -6.25 -12.25 12.83
CA TRP A 326 -6.12 -13.45 12.00
C TRP A 326 -4.86 -13.36 11.16
N LEU A 327 -4.10 -14.45 11.11
CA LEU A 327 -2.89 -14.56 10.31
C LEU A 327 -2.99 -15.73 9.33
N SER A 328 -2.54 -15.52 8.11
CA SER A 328 -2.28 -16.67 7.23
C SER A 328 -1.12 -17.52 7.79
N PRO A 329 -1.02 -18.83 7.46
CA PRO A 329 0.09 -19.67 7.89
C PRO A 329 1.46 -19.09 7.55
N ALA A 330 1.61 -18.49 6.35
CA ALA A 330 2.87 -17.88 5.90
C ALA A 330 3.21 -16.61 6.70
N MET A 331 2.22 -15.81 7.12
CA MET A 331 2.44 -14.57 7.88
C MET A 331 2.89 -14.84 9.33
N GLN A 332 2.53 -15.97 9.94
CA GLN A 332 2.83 -16.25 11.35
C GLN A 332 4.32 -16.10 11.69
N PRO A 333 5.27 -16.73 10.98
CA PRO A 333 6.69 -16.61 11.27
C PRO A 333 7.28 -15.24 10.95
N ARG A 334 6.55 -14.38 10.20
CA ARG A 334 7.00 -13.05 9.79
C ARG A 334 6.70 -11.98 10.86
N VAL A 335 5.79 -12.26 11.80
CA VAL A 335 5.32 -11.31 12.82
C VAL A 335 6.06 -11.49 14.12
N GLN A 336 6.78 -10.47 14.56
CA GLN A 336 7.39 -10.36 15.87
C GLN A 336 6.52 -9.43 16.74
N TRP A 337 5.71 -10.01 17.62
CA TRP A 337 4.81 -9.25 18.48
C TRP A 337 5.57 -8.38 19.48
N LEU A 338 5.25 -7.09 19.52
CA LEU A 338 5.61 -6.17 20.59
C LEU A 338 4.50 -6.11 21.65
N GLN A 339 3.26 -6.12 21.16
CA GLN A 339 2.03 -6.18 21.96
C GLN A 339 1.12 -7.22 21.30
N ARG A 340 1.15 -8.46 21.82
CA ARG A 340 0.35 -9.54 21.24
C ARG A 340 -1.14 -9.29 21.52
N PRO A 341 -2.03 -9.32 20.50
CA PRO A 341 -3.47 -9.26 20.70
C PRO A 341 -3.97 -10.38 21.61
N GLN A 342 -5.09 -10.14 22.30
CA GLN A 342 -5.68 -11.14 23.20
C GLN A 342 -6.13 -12.40 22.44
N GLN A 343 -6.63 -12.22 21.23
CA GLN A 343 -7.08 -13.32 20.38
C GLN A 343 -6.32 -13.28 19.04
N VAL A 344 -5.60 -14.35 18.77
CA VAL A 344 -4.82 -14.53 17.54
C VAL A 344 -5.04 -15.92 17.00
N ASP A 345 -5.65 -16.03 15.84
CA ASP A 345 -5.98 -17.28 15.18
C ASP A 345 -5.41 -17.35 13.74
N VAL A 346 -5.48 -18.54 13.15
CA VAL A 346 -4.94 -18.82 11.82
C VAL A 346 -6.06 -18.88 10.79
N LEU A 347 -5.86 -18.14 9.69
CA LEU A 347 -6.71 -18.21 8.52
C LEU A 347 -6.57 -19.57 7.84
N THR A 348 -7.69 -20.16 7.46
CA THR A 348 -7.73 -21.41 6.70
C THR A 348 -7.84 -21.17 5.18
N GLY A 349 -7.62 -22.23 4.38
CA GLY A 349 -7.79 -22.19 2.92
C GLY A 349 -6.58 -21.66 2.14
N PHE A 350 -5.49 -21.25 2.81
CA PHE A 350 -4.22 -20.95 2.13
C PHE A 350 -3.52 -22.26 1.74
N ALA A 351 -2.89 -22.27 0.55
CA ALA A 351 -2.02 -23.38 0.16
C ALA A 351 -0.84 -23.49 1.15
N GLU A 352 -0.47 -24.73 1.48
CA GLU A 352 0.73 -24.98 2.26
C GLU A 352 1.98 -24.44 1.54
N ALA A 353 2.96 -23.98 2.33
CA ALA A 353 4.24 -23.58 1.76
C ALA A 353 4.87 -24.80 1.04
N PRO A 354 5.43 -24.66 -0.16
CA PRO A 354 6.29 -25.70 -0.69
C PRO A 354 7.42 -25.93 0.31
N THR A 355 7.56 -27.17 0.75
CA THR A 355 8.60 -27.66 1.68
C THR A 355 9.99 -27.55 1.07
#